data_021f7315aa18d577b910cc0f2441d54f
#
_entry.id   021f7315aa18d577b910cc0f2441d54f
#
_cell.length_a   1.000
_cell.length_b   1.000
_cell.length_c   1.000
_cell.angle_alpha   90.00
_cell.angle_beta   90.00
_cell.angle_gamma   90.00
#
_symmetry.space_group_name_H-M   'P 1'
#
loop_
_entity.id
_entity.type
_entity.pdbx_description
1 polymer ?
#
loop_
_entity_poly.entity_id
_entity_poly.type
_entity_poly.pdbx_seq_one_letter_code
_entity_poly.pdbx_strand_id
1 'polypeptide(L)'
;EKRRSYLEKQPVMSLDLVHYAAYMRCVLLHRLMKEGKFRFLLGAMRPMPIRSFTSFMDLPHDDIWSPYTRFIWMSLLEDTQNKENEKKAVLEKLRSYRVKGGGYSNLRDREVATTNATVAALAIIGQLEGYKPIDDLFYLRDTQDETGGFKAGRGAPVPDLLSTATTLFLMGCYDIRPVRPVHDFIEAHWLDSGGFSATLLEDSSDVEYVFYGLLALGAL
;
A
#
# COMPACT_ATOMS: atom_id res chain seq x y z
N GLU A 1 6.19 11.90 -26.24
CA GLU A 1 7.37 12.77 -25.99
C GLU A 1 7.26 13.54 -24.68
N LYS A 2 6.18 14.29 -24.40
CA LYS A 2 6.02 15.07 -23.14
C LYS A 2 6.19 14.23 -21.87
N ARG A 3 5.60 13.01 -21.81
CA ARG A 3 5.67 12.12 -20.64
C ARG A 3 7.10 11.63 -20.38
N ARG A 4 7.82 11.26 -21.42
CA ARG A 4 9.22 10.86 -21.34
C ARG A 4 10.11 12.00 -20.84
N SER A 5 9.96 13.18 -21.41
CA SER A 5 10.69 14.38 -21.00
C SER A 5 10.42 14.74 -19.53
N TYR A 6 9.21 14.49 -19.01
CA TYR A 6 8.90 14.69 -17.60
C TYR A 6 9.66 13.70 -16.70
N LEU A 7 9.64 12.40 -17.03
CA LEU A 7 10.35 11.38 -16.25
C LEU A 7 11.88 11.60 -16.25
N GLU A 8 12.45 11.99 -17.40
CA GLU A 8 13.89 12.25 -17.53
C GLU A 8 14.38 13.45 -16.71
N LYS A 9 13.49 14.37 -16.34
CA LYS A 9 13.81 15.56 -15.52
C LYS A 9 13.67 15.35 -14.02
N GLN A 10 13.18 14.20 -13.59
CA GLN A 10 13.00 13.96 -12.15
C GLN A 10 14.35 13.81 -11.44
N PRO A 11 14.53 14.40 -10.25
CA PRO A 11 15.74 14.28 -9.47
C PRO A 11 15.79 12.92 -8.74
N VAL A 12 15.91 11.84 -9.51
CA VAL A 12 15.73 10.45 -9.05
C VAL A 12 16.56 10.10 -7.82
N MET A 13 17.74 10.69 -7.68
CA MET A 13 18.65 10.39 -6.56
C MET A 13 18.22 11.03 -5.23
N SER A 14 17.39 12.08 -5.27
CA SER A 14 16.89 12.77 -4.07
C SER A 14 15.45 12.39 -3.69
N LEU A 15 14.80 11.51 -4.46
CA LEU A 15 13.47 11.03 -4.13
C LEU A 15 13.52 10.14 -2.88
N ASP A 16 12.57 10.32 -1.97
CA ASP A 16 12.31 9.36 -0.92
C ASP A 16 11.80 8.02 -1.50
N LEU A 17 11.62 7.01 -0.66
CA LEU A 17 11.25 5.68 -1.14
C LEU A 17 9.87 5.65 -1.81
N VAL A 18 8.88 6.36 -1.27
CA VAL A 18 7.51 6.38 -1.81
C VAL A 18 7.49 7.01 -3.19
N HIS A 19 8.10 8.19 -3.33
CA HIS A 19 8.20 8.89 -4.62
C HIS A 19 9.07 8.13 -5.61
N TYR A 20 10.16 7.49 -5.14
CA TYR A 20 10.98 6.64 -5.99
C TYR A 20 10.21 5.41 -6.52
N ALA A 21 9.45 4.73 -5.68
CA ALA A 21 8.61 3.61 -6.11
C ALA A 21 7.56 4.04 -7.13
N ALA A 22 6.89 5.18 -6.89
CA ALA A 22 5.95 5.77 -7.84
C ALA A 22 6.62 6.13 -9.18
N TYR A 23 7.82 6.73 -9.14
CA TYR A 23 8.61 7.02 -10.32
C TYR A 23 8.91 5.74 -11.11
N MET A 24 9.40 4.68 -10.46
CA MET A 24 9.73 3.41 -11.11
C MET A 24 8.50 2.76 -11.77
N ARG A 25 7.33 2.83 -11.12
CA ARG A 25 6.06 2.37 -11.71
C ARG A 25 5.69 3.18 -12.96
N CYS A 26 5.86 4.48 -12.93
CA CYS A 26 5.65 5.33 -14.12
C CYS A 26 6.61 4.95 -15.27
N VAL A 27 7.86 4.63 -14.97
CA VAL A 27 8.85 4.14 -15.97
C VAL A 27 8.40 2.81 -16.56
N LEU A 28 7.95 1.87 -15.73
CA LEU A 28 7.44 0.56 -16.17
C LEU A 28 6.20 0.72 -17.05
N LEU A 29 5.24 1.54 -16.66
CA LEU A 29 4.04 1.83 -17.45
C LEU A 29 4.39 2.48 -18.79
N HIS A 30 5.35 3.43 -18.79
CA HIS A 30 5.82 4.05 -20.03
C HIS A 30 6.46 3.03 -20.97
N ARG A 31 7.26 2.10 -20.45
CA ARG A 31 7.82 1.00 -21.24
C ARG A 31 6.74 0.09 -21.80
N LEU A 32 5.76 -0.32 -20.98
CA LEU A 32 4.63 -1.12 -21.43
C LEU A 32 3.88 -0.47 -22.60
N MET A 33 3.61 0.83 -22.50
CA MET A 33 2.93 1.59 -23.55
C MET A 33 3.76 1.72 -24.84
N LYS A 34 5.09 1.79 -24.72
CA LYS A 34 6.01 1.96 -25.85
C LYS A 34 6.34 0.63 -26.56
N GLU A 35 6.63 -0.39 -25.79
CA GLU A 35 7.13 -1.68 -26.30
C GLU A 35 5.99 -2.64 -26.67
N GLY A 36 4.78 -2.37 -26.20
CA GLY A 36 3.63 -3.24 -26.32
C GLY A 36 3.65 -4.40 -25.32
N LYS A 37 2.46 -4.95 -25.04
CA LYS A 37 2.24 -5.91 -23.95
C LYS A 37 3.16 -7.14 -24.02
N PHE A 38 3.35 -7.70 -25.21
CA PHE A 38 4.16 -8.92 -25.38
C PHE A 38 5.65 -8.69 -25.12
N ARG A 39 6.22 -7.63 -25.70
CA ARG A 39 7.64 -7.28 -25.48
C ARG A 39 7.89 -6.84 -24.04
N PHE A 40 6.95 -6.14 -23.44
CA PHE A 40 7.02 -5.77 -22.03
C PHE A 40 7.08 -7.01 -21.14
N LEU A 41 6.20 -8.00 -21.33
CA LEU A 41 6.21 -9.24 -20.56
C LEU A 41 7.54 -10.01 -20.71
N LEU A 42 8.09 -10.10 -21.91
CA LEU A 42 9.40 -10.71 -22.11
C LEU A 42 10.55 -9.92 -21.42
N GLY A 43 10.47 -8.59 -21.41
CA GLY A 43 11.43 -7.72 -20.72
C GLY A 43 11.26 -7.70 -19.20
N ALA A 44 10.02 -7.81 -18.70
CA ALA A 44 9.69 -7.84 -17.29
C ALA A 44 10.19 -9.12 -16.56
N MET A 45 10.61 -10.14 -17.31
CA MET A 45 11.26 -11.33 -16.73
C MET A 45 12.71 -11.07 -16.27
N ARG A 46 13.27 -9.88 -16.54
CA ARG A 46 14.63 -9.51 -16.12
C ARG A 46 14.57 -8.46 -15.02
N PRO A 47 15.35 -8.64 -13.94
CA PRO A 47 15.43 -7.65 -12.88
C PRO A 47 15.82 -6.28 -13.45
N MET A 48 15.09 -5.25 -13.02
CA MET A 48 15.39 -3.87 -13.38
C MET A 48 16.34 -3.25 -12.34
N PRO A 49 17.40 -2.55 -12.74
CA PRO A 49 18.28 -1.88 -11.79
C PRO A 49 17.48 -0.87 -10.95
N ILE A 50 17.61 -0.96 -9.62
CA ILE A 50 17.01 -0.04 -8.66
C ILE A 50 18.08 0.43 -7.67
N ARG A 51 17.80 1.54 -6.98
CA ARG A 51 18.61 2.00 -5.85
C ARG A 51 18.57 0.96 -4.73
N SER A 52 19.66 0.84 -3.97
CA SER A 52 19.68 -0.01 -2.78
C SER A 52 18.76 0.55 -1.70
N PHE A 53 18.18 -0.30 -0.86
CA PHE A 53 17.34 0.14 0.26
C PHE A 53 18.10 1.08 1.20
N THR A 54 19.36 0.82 1.43
CA THR A 54 20.23 1.65 2.28
C THR A 54 20.41 3.08 1.77
N SER A 55 20.22 3.33 0.46
CA SER A 55 20.32 4.68 -0.10
C SER A 55 19.16 5.61 0.30
N PHE A 56 18.15 5.09 0.98
CA PHE A 56 17.02 5.88 1.50
C PHE A 56 17.15 6.17 3.00
N MET A 57 18.14 5.57 3.67
CA MET A 57 18.32 5.71 5.14
C MET A 57 18.71 7.12 5.57
N ASP A 58 19.41 7.86 4.73
CA ASP A 58 19.91 9.20 5.02
C ASP A 58 18.90 10.31 4.66
N LEU A 59 17.74 9.94 4.10
CA LEU A 59 16.71 10.91 3.77
C LEU A 59 15.88 11.23 5.02
N PRO A 60 15.72 12.52 5.36
CA PRO A 60 14.90 12.92 6.49
C PRO A 60 13.45 12.63 6.14
N HIS A 61 12.88 11.63 6.63
CA HIS A 61 11.43 11.36 6.78
C HIS A 61 11.23 9.87 7.03
N ASP A 62 10.40 9.58 7.98
CA ASP A 62 9.82 8.29 8.33
C ASP A 62 10.81 7.14 8.64
N ASP A 63 10.48 6.36 9.63
CA ASP A 63 11.21 5.14 9.91
C ASP A 63 11.10 4.19 8.71
N ILE A 64 12.17 4.11 7.90
CA ILE A 64 12.22 3.27 6.69
C ILE A 64 11.99 1.78 6.99
N TRP A 65 12.03 1.39 8.25
CA TRP A 65 11.67 0.06 8.70
C TRP A 65 10.20 -0.06 9.09
N SER A 66 9.44 1.03 9.04
CA SER A 66 8.01 0.98 9.33
C SER A 66 7.29 -0.01 8.40
N PRO A 67 6.21 -0.66 8.85
CA PRO A 67 5.45 -1.60 8.03
C PRO A 67 5.07 -1.04 6.66
N TYR A 68 4.57 0.20 6.62
CA TYR A 68 4.15 0.84 5.37
C TYR A 68 5.34 1.06 4.42
N THR A 69 6.43 1.67 4.90
CA THR A 69 7.62 1.93 4.09
C THR A 69 8.23 0.63 3.56
N ARG A 70 8.28 -0.40 4.42
CA ARG A 70 8.79 -1.70 4.02
C ARG A 70 7.91 -2.41 3.00
N PHE A 71 6.60 -2.26 3.10
CA PHE A 71 5.65 -2.76 2.10
C PHE A 71 5.88 -2.09 0.74
N ILE A 72 6.06 -0.78 0.70
CA ILE A 72 6.38 -0.05 -0.54
C ILE A 72 7.68 -0.57 -1.17
N TRP A 73 8.71 -0.83 -0.35
CA TRP A 73 9.96 -1.41 -0.83
C TRP A 73 9.76 -2.80 -1.44
N MET A 74 9.05 -3.68 -0.75
CA MET A 74 8.82 -5.03 -1.25
C MET A 74 7.96 -5.04 -2.51
N SER A 75 6.95 -4.19 -2.60
CA SER A 75 6.18 -4.01 -3.83
C SER A 75 7.05 -3.51 -4.99
N LEU A 76 7.99 -2.60 -4.70
CA LEU A 76 8.95 -2.14 -5.71
C LEU A 76 9.87 -3.28 -6.18
N LEU A 77 10.35 -4.14 -5.27
CA LEU A 77 11.14 -5.32 -5.64
C LEU A 77 10.35 -6.25 -6.56
N GLU A 78 9.09 -6.49 -6.25
CA GLU A 78 8.20 -7.32 -7.07
C GLU A 78 7.96 -6.69 -8.45
N ASP A 79 7.56 -5.43 -8.50
CA ASP A 79 7.34 -4.67 -9.74
C ASP A 79 8.57 -4.69 -10.67
N THR A 80 9.77 -4.66 -10.09
CA THR A 80 11.05 -4.61 -10.82
C THR A 80 11.74 -5.96 -10.96
N GLN A 81 11.07 -7.06 -10.57
CA GLN A 81 11.58 -8.44 -10.62
C GLN A 81 12.86 -8.66 -9.79
N ASN A 82 13.06 -7.87 -8.76
CA ASN A 82 14.11 -8.06 -7.76
C ASN A 82 13.61 -8.93 -6.61
N LYS A 83 14.51 -9.45 -5.79
CA LYS A 83 14.17 -10.32 -4.66
C LYS A 83 14.57 -9.67 -3.34
N GLU A 84 13.74 -9.90 -2.33
CA GLU A 84 14.10 -9.57 -0.96
C GLU A 84 15.10 -10.61 -0.43
N ASN A 85 16.29 -10.15 -0.06
CA ASN A 85 17.37 -11.01 0.43
C ASN A 85 17.44 -11.08 1.96
N GLU A 86 16.75 -10.18 2.66
CA GLU A 86 16.84 -10.01 4.11
C GLU A 86 15.55 -10.42 4.84
N LYS A 87 14.87 -11.45 4.37
CA LYS A 87 13.57 -11.89 4.90
C LYS A 87 13.52 -11.96 6.43
N LYS A 88 14.54 -12.59 7.05
CA LYS A 88 14.59 -12.75 8.50
C LYS A 88 14.70 -11.40 9.22
N ALA A 89 15.55 -10.51 8.73
CA ALA A 89 15.72 -9.18 9.30
C ALA A 89 14.44 -8.35 9.16
N VAL A 90 13.74 -8.44 8.02
CA VAL A 90 12.45 -7.76 7.82
C VAL A 90 11.44 -8.22 8.86
N LEU A 91 11.27 -9.53 9.04
CA LEU A 91 10.29 -10.09 9.99
C LEU A 91 10.63 -9.74 11.44
N GLU A 92 11.91 -9.79 11.82
CA GLU A 92 12.35 -9.37 13.17
C GLU A 92 12.06 -7.89 13.42
N LYS A 93 12.34 -7.03 12.45
CA LYS A 93 12.05 -5.60 12.54
C LYS A 93 10.55 -5.32 12.62
N LEU A 94 9.72 -5.98 11.81
CA LEU A 94 8.27 -5.81 11.87
C LEU A 94 7.69 -6.09 13.26
N ARG A 95 8.23 -7.07 13.97
CA ARG A 95 7.77 -7.39 15.35
C ARG A 95 7.87 -6.20 16.30
N SER A 96 8.86 -5.31 16.11
CA SER A 96 9.02 -4.11 16.96
C SER A 96 7.96 -3.03 16.75
N TYR A 97 7.13 -3.15 15.70
CA TYR A 97 6.01 -2.26 15.41
C TYR A 97 4.65 -2.85 15.81
N ARG A 98 4.65 -4.09 16.34
CA ARG A 98 3.42 -4.72 16.77
C ARG A 98 2.91 -4.08 18.06
N VAL A 99 1.63 -3.74 18.09
CA VAL A 99 0.97 -3.11 19.23
C VAL A 99 0.40 -4.18 20.16
N LYS A 100 0.48 -3.96 21.47
CA LYS A 100 0.03 -4.92 22.50
C LYS A 100 -1.45 -5.31 22.36
N GLY A 101 -2.30 -4.39 21.89
CA GLY A 101 -3.73 -4.62 21.67
C GLY A 101 -4.09 -5.27 20.32
N GLY A 102 -3.10 -5.75 19.57
CA GLY A 102 -3.24 -6.28 18.21
C GLY A 102 -2.97 -5.23 17.13
N GLY A 103 -2.63 -5.69 15.93
CA GLY A 103 -2.25 -4.82 14.81
C GLY A 103 -0.86 -4.22 14.94
N TYR A 104 -0.56 -3.29 14.03
CA TYR A 104 0.76 -2.67 13.88
C TYR A 104 0.65 -1.15 13.79
N SER A 105 1.72 -0.46 14.16
CA SER A 105 1.89 0.98 13.97
C SER A 105 3.05 1.26 13.01
N ASN A 106 3.07 2.42 12.34
CA ASN A 106 4.24 2.87 11.58
C ASN A 106 5.33 3.52 12.46
N LEU A 107 5.01 3.74 13.72
CA LEU A 107 5.94 4.25 14.72
C LEU A 107 6.15 3.22 15.81
N ARG A 108 7.39 3.06 16.27
CA ARG A 108 7.72 2.17 17.38
C ARG A 108 7.15 2.70 18.70
N ASP A 109 7.00 1.80 19.65
CA ASP A 109 6.58 2.12 21.02
C ASP A 109 5.27 2.90 21.11
N ARG A 110 4.36 2.65 20.14
CA ARG A 110 3.00 3.21 20.13
C ARG A 110 2.01 2.22 20.71
N GLU A 111 1.05 2.75 21.45
CA GLU A 111 -0.04 1.98 22.02
C GLU A 111 -1.22 1.78 21.04
N VAL A 112 -1.24 2.58 19.95
CA VAL A 112 -2.32 2.59 18.97
C VAL A 112 -1.83 2.04 17.64
N ALA A 113 -2.45 0.99 17.19
CA ALA A 113 -2.25 0.44 15.86
C ALA A 113 -3.06 1.24 14.81
N THR A 114 -2.56 1.25 13.57
CA THR A 114 -3.26 1.84 12.44
C THR A 114 -3.59 0.78 11.40
N THR A 115 -4.68 0.99 10.67
CA THR A 115 -5.16 0.05 9.65
C THR A 115 -4.13 -0.13 8.54
N ASN A 116 -3.58 0.95 7.99
CA ASN A 116 -2.59 0.87 6.91
C ASN A 116 -1.28 0.17 7.35
N ALA A 117 -0.76 0.44 8.55
CA ALA A 117 0.42 -0.26 9.07
C ALA A 117 0.14 -1.75 9.30
N THR A 118 -1.05 -2.07 9.79
CA THR A 118 -1.46 -3.46 10.01
C THR A 118 -1.60 -4.21 8.68
N VAL A 119 -2.30 -3.64 7.71
CA VAL A 119 -2.42 -4.23 6.36
C VAL A 119 -1.04 -4.47 5.74
N ALA A 120 -0.16 -3.46 5.80
CA ALA A 120 1.19 -3.56 5.27
C ALA A 120 2.01 -4.67 5.94
N ALA A 121 1.98 -4.75 7.28
CA ALA A 121 2.68 -5.79 8.03
C ALA A 121 2.15 -7.19 7.69
N LEU A 122 0.83 -7.38 7.63
CA LEU A 122 0.22 -8.66 7.32
C LEU A 122 0.49 -9.10 5.88
N ALA A 123 0.49 -8.18 4.92
CA ALA A 123 0.87 -8.46 3.54
C ALA A 123 2.34 -8.95 3.45
N ILE A 124 3.27 -8.27 4.14
CA ILE A 124 4.68 -8.67 4.20
C ILE A 124 4.82 -10.07 4.84
N ILE A 125 4.19 -10.31 5.97
CA ILE A 125 4.26 -11.60 6.68
C ILE A 125 3.71 -12.71 5.78
N GLY A 126 2.54 -12.49 5.17
CA GLY A 126 1.94 -13.46 4.24
C GLY A 126 2.84 -13.77 3.04
N GLN A 127 3.48 -12.76 2.46
CA GLN A 127 4.40 -12.92 1.33
C GLN A 127 5.69 -13.66 1.72
N LEU A 128 6.25 -13.37 2.90
CA LEU A 128 7.55 -13.92 3.32
C LEU A 128 7.46 -15.28 4.01
N GLU A 129 6.43 -15.51 4.80
CA GLU A 129 6.24 -16.73 5.60
C GLU A 129 5.18 -17.67 5.00
N GLY A 130 4.33 -17.17 4.11
CA GLY A 130 3.28 -17.98 3.45
C GLY A 130 2.14 -18.40 4.38
N TYR A 131 2.03 -17.84 5.60
CA TYR A 131 0.94 -18.11 6.51
C TYR A 131 0.02 -16.91 6.71
N LYS A 132 -1.23 -17.21 7.13
CA LYS A 132 -2.24 -16.17 7.40
C LYS A 132 -2.20 -15.80 8.89
N PRO A 133 -1.82 -14.57 9.28
CA PRO A 133 -1.80 -14.11 10.67
C PRO A 133 -3.22 -13.75 11.16
N ILE A 134 -4.01 -14.78 11.45
CA ILE A 134 -5.45 -14.68 11.73
C ILE A 134 -5.74 -13.78 12.93
N ASP A 135 -4.94 -13.81 13.98
CA ASP A 135 -5.15 -12.99 15.18
C ASP A 135 -5.09 -11.49 14.90
N ASP A 136 -4.17 -11.06 14.02
CA ASP A 136 -4.03 -9.65 13.64
C ASP A 136 -5.10 -9.23 12.61
N LEU A 137 -5.70 -10.18 11.87
CA LEU A 137 -6.86 -9.90 11.01
C LEU A 137 -8.12 -9.53 11.82
N PHE A 138 -8.27 -10.02 13.05
CA PHE A 138 -9.35 -9.58 13.93
C PHE A 138 -9.25 -8.09 14.26
N TYR A 139 -8.02 -7.55 14.39
CA TYR A 139 -7.85 -6.11 14.55
C TYR A 139 -8.48 -5.33 13.39
N LEU A 140 -8.25 -5.75 12.15
CA LEU A 140 -8.83 -5.08 10.97
C LEU A 140 -10.36 -5.20 10.95
N ARG A 141 -10.94 -6.34 11.33
CA ARG A 141 -12.39 -6.49 11.42
C ARG A 141 -13.01 -5.52 12.43
N ASP A 142 -12.32 -5.26 13.54
CA ASP A 142 -12.78 -4.31 14.56
C ASP A 142 -12.70 -2.85 14.12
N THR A 143 -12.02 -2.54 13.01
CA THR A 143 -12.01 -1.18 12.45
C THR A 143 -13.13 -0.93 11.45
N GLN A 144 -13.91 -1.97 11.06
CA GLN A 144 -15.09 -1.81 10.22
C GLN A 144 -16.23 -1.17 11.02
N ASP A 145 -16.81 -0.12 10.51
CA ASP A 145 -17.95 0.54 11.15
C ASP A 145 -19.32 0.13 10.53
N GLU A 146 -20.39 0.76 11.00
CA GLU A 146 -21.75 0.43 10.58
C GLU A 146 -22.06 0.78 9.13
N THR A 147 -21.31 1.70 8.50
CA THR A 147 -21.46 2.05 7.09
C THR A 147 -20.80 1.03 6.15
N GLY A 148 -20.06 0.08 6.70
CA GLY A 148 -19.29 -0.91 5.95
C GLY A 148 -17.85 -0.47 5.67
N GLY A 149 -17.50 0.80 5.83
CA GLY A 149 -16.15 1.30 5.67
C GLY A 149 -15.20 0.90 6.80
N PHE A 150 -13.91 0.97 6.56
CA PHE A 150 -12.87 0.71 7.56
C PHE A 150 -12.20 2.01 7.98
N LYS A 151 -11.99 2.16 9.28
CA LYS A 151 -11.37 3.33 9.90
C LYS A 151 -9.84 3.22 9.86
N ALA A 152 -9.14 4.36 9.91
CA ALA A 152 -7.68 4.41 10.01
C ALA A 152 -7.12 3.71 11.27
N GLY A 153 -7.98 3.46 12.26
CA GLY A 153 -7.71 2.71 13.48
C GLY A 153 -8.94 2.68 14.37
N ARG A 154 -8.94 1.87 15.43
CA ARG A 154 -10.09 1.71 16.33
C ARG A 154 -10.62 3.03 16.92
N GLY A 155 -9.74 4.02 17.11
CA GLY A 155 -10.09 5.34 17.67
C GLY A 155 -10.43 6.41 16.64
N ALA A 156 -10.35 6.12 15.34
CA ALA A 156 -10.66 7.09 14.31
C ALA A 156 -12.18 7.37 14.26
N PRO A 157 -12.59 8.64 14.08
CA PRO A 157 -14.00 9.02 14.16
C PRO A 157 -14.83 8.50 12.98
N VAL A 158 -14.27 8.49 11.78
CA VAL A 158 -14.95 8.10 10.54
C VAL A 158 -14.09 7.11 9.75
N PRO A 159 -14.71 6.24 8.93
CA PRO A 159 -13.99 5.42 7.98
C PRO A 159 -13.47 6.27 6.80
N ASP A 160 -12.45 5.76 6.13
CA ASP A 160 -11.84 6.40 4.97
C ASP A 160 -11.60 5.40 3.83
N LEU A 161 -11.47 5.92 2.62
CA LEU A 161 -11.36 5.10 1.43
C LEU A 161 -10.02 4.32 1.36
N LEU A 162 -8.91 4.91 1.83
CA LEU A 162 -7.60 4.24 1.86
C LEU A 162 -7.62 3.02 2.77
N SER A 163 -8.10 3.20 4.01
CA SER A 163 -8.22 2.12 5.00
C SER A 163 -9.15 1.02 4.50
N THR A 164 -10.26 1.40 3.86
CA THR A 164 -11.23 0.47 3.29
C THR A 164 -10.64 -0.33 2.13
N ALA A 165 -10.07 0.34 1.13
CA ALA A 165 -9.52 -0.29 -0.06
C ALA A 165 -8.38 -1.27 0.27
N THR A 166 -7.45 -0.84 1.11
CA THR A 166 -6.29 -1.66 1.49
C THR A 166 -6.69 -2.87 2.33
N THR A 167 -7.68 -2.72 3.23
CA THR A 167 -8.20 -3.83 4.03
C THR A 167 -8.96 -4.84 3.16
N LEU A 168 -9.82 -4.38 2.24
CA LEU A 168 -10.53 -5.26 1.31
C LEU A 168 -9.56 -6.06 0.44
N PHE A 169 -8.55 -5.39 -0.11
CA PHE A 169 -7.53 -6.04 -0.91
C PHE A 169 -6.81 -7.16 -0.12
N LEU A 170 -6.38 -6.87 1.12
CA LEU A 170 -5.74 -7.87 1.98
C LEU A 170 -6.69 -9.02 2.32
N MET A 171 -7.94 -8.72 2.68
CA MET A 171 -8.96 -9.73 2.98
C MET A 171 -9.21 -10.64 1.77
N GLY A 172 -9.27 -10.07 0.55
CA GLY A 172 -9.37 -10.82 -0.70
C GLY A 172 -8.19 -11.76 -0.92
N CYS A 173 -6.95 -11.31 -0.65
CA CYS A 173 -5.75 -12.18 -0.71
C CYS A 173 -5.82 -13.37 0.26
N TYR A 174 -6.57 -13.25 1.34
CA TYR A 174 -6.72 -14.30 2.36
C TYR A 174 -8.04 -15.08 2.28
N ASP A 175 -8.86 -14.79 1.26
CA ASP A 175 -10.20 -15.37 1.11
C ASP A 175 -11.09 -15.13 2.35
N ILE A 176 -11.02 -13.91 2.89
CA ILE A 176 -11.79 -13.47 4.05
C ILE A 176 -12.76 -12.37 3.60
N ARG A 177 -13.99 -12.44 4.08
CA ARG A 177 -15.00 -11.42 3.77
C ARG A 177 -15.12 -10.40 4.91
N PRO A 178 -15.42 -9.14 4.58
CA PRO A 178 -15.79 -8.14 5.58
C PRO A 178 -17.07 -8.59 6.32
N VAL A 179 -17.24 -8.11 7.53
CA VAL A 179 -18.43 -8.44 8.35
C VAL A 179 -19.68 -7.78 7.80
N ARG A 180 -19.54 -6.58 7.26
CA ARG A 180 -20.63 -5.77 6.69
C ARG A 180 -20.39 -5.53 5.20
N PRO A 181 -21.46 -5.38 4.40
CA PRO A 181 -21.33 -4.97 3.01
C PRO A 181 -20.58 -3.63 2.90
N VAL A 182 -19.75 -3.50 1.86
CA VAL A 182 -18.88 -2.31 1.67
C VAL A 182 -19.27 -1.54 0.39
N HIS A 183 -20.08 -2.12 -0.46
CA HIS A 183 -20.43 -1.55 -1.76
C HIS A 183 -20.98 -0.11 -1.64
N ASP A 184 -21.99 0.10 -0.81
CA ASP A 184 -22.63 1.42 -0.66
C ASP A 184 -21.67 2.46 -0.10
N PHE A 185 -20.76 2.04 0.78
CA PHE A 185 -19.69 2.91 1.27
C PHE A 185 -18.77 3.39 0.16
N ILE A 186 -18.32 2.49 -0.72
CA ILE A 186 -17.43 2.85 -1.84
C ILE A 186 -18.17 3.73 -2.83
N GLU A 187 -19.41 3.41 -3.16
CA GLU A 187 -20.23 4.18 -4.10
C GLU A 187 -20.46 5.62 -3.58
N ALA A 188 -20.67 5.80 -2.29
CA ALA A 188 -20.85 7.11 -1.68
C ALA A 188 -19.61 8.04 -1.77
N HIS A 189 -18.41 7.47 -2.02
CA HIS A 189 -17.19 8.26 -2.23
C HIS A 189 -17.01 8.73 -3.67
N TRP A 190 -17.84 8.24 -4.60
CA TRP A 190 -17.79 8.68 -5.99
C TRP A 190 -18.31 10.12 -6.11
N LEU A 191 -17.51 10.98 -6.74
CA LEU A 191 -17.83 12.41 -6.94
C LEU A 191 -18.40 12.64 -8.35
N ASP A 192 -19.36 13.54 -8.47
CA ASP A 192 -19.95 13.95 -9.77
C ASP A 192 -18.89 14.57 -10.71
N SER A 193 -17.84 15.18 -10.15
CA SER A 193 -16.69 15.70 -10.91
C SER A 193 -15.80 14.60 -11.49
N GLY A 194 -16.04 13.33 -11.15
CA GLY A 194 -15.21 12.17 -11.44
C GLY A 194 -14.16 11.94 -10.35
N GLY A 195 -13.85 10.67 -10.10
CA GLY A 195 -12.92 10.25 -9.05
C GLY A 195 -13.59 9.96 -7.72
N PHE A 196 -12.79 9.82 -6.67
CA PHE A 196 -13.27 9.47 -5.33
C PHE A 196 -12.73 10.45 -4.29
N SER A 197 -13.52 10.71 -3.26
CA SER A 197 -13.11 11.47 -2.08
C SER A 197 -12.37 10.56 -1.08
N ALA A 198 -11.54 11.15 -0.21
CA ALA A 198 -10.85 10.44 0.87
C ALA A 198 -11.83 9.97 1.97
N THR A 199 -12.72 10.86 2.35
CA THR A 199 -13.78 10.65 3.33
C THR A 199 -15.08 11.24 2.80
N LEU A 200 -16.21 10.86 3.36
CA LEU A 200 -17.52 11.48 3.02
C LEU A 200 -17.67 12.94 3.49
N LEU A 201 -16.66 13.46 4.18
CA LEU A 201 -16.61 14.86 4.62
C LEU A 201 -15.89 15.77 3.61
N GLU A 202 -15.34 15.20 2.55
CA GLU A 202 -14.57 15.89 1.53
C GLU A 202 -15.27 15.80 0.17
N ASP A 203 -15.19 16.85 -0.61
CA ASP A 203 -15.77 16.96 -1.95
C ASP A 203 -14.72 17.06 -3.07
N SER A 204 -13.46 16.83 -2.72
CA SER A 204 -12.31 16.86 -3.64
C SER A 204 -11.75 15.47 -3.87
N SER A 205 -11.23 15.25 -5.08
CA SER A 205 -10.53 14.03 -5.46
C SER A 205 -9.11 14.35 -5.88
N ASP A 206 -8.20 13.42 -5.59
CA ASP A 206 -6.87 13.40 -6.18
C ASP A 206 -6.57 12.05 -6.83
N VAL A 207 -5.40 11.92 -7.44
CA VAL A 207 -4.99 10.68 -8.13
C VAL A 207 -4.82 9.51 -7.17
N GLU A 208 -4.49 9.77 -5.91
CA GLU A 208 -4.32 8.74 -4.89
C GLU A 208 -5.66 8.09 -4.55
N TYR A 209 -6.70 8.90 -4.31
CA TYR A 209 -8.03 8.37 -4.00
C TYR A 209 -8.75 7.77 -5.21
N VAL A 210 -8.45 8.23 -6.43
CA VAL A 210 -8.86 7.49 -7.64
C VAL A 210 -8.27 6.09 -7.65
N PHE A 211 -6.99 5.94 -7.29
CA PHE A 211 -6.36 4.63 -7.19
C PHE A 211 -7.03 3.75 -6.11
N TYR A 212 -7.25 4.27 -4.89
CA TYR A 212 -7.88 3.49 -3.83
C TYR A 212 -9.34 3.15 -4.13
N GLY A 213 -10.10 4.04 -4.76
CA GLY A 213 -11.46 3.74 -5.21
C GLY A 213 -11.50 2.58 -6.21
N LEU A 214 -10.62 2.61 -7.20
CA LEU A 214 -10.50 1.52 -8.18
C LEU A 214 -10.00 0.21 -7.54
N LEU A 215 -9.08 0.29 -6.58
CA LEU A 215 -8.61 -0.87 -5.82
C LEU A 215 -9.74 -1.50 -5.00
N ALA A 216 -10.55 -0.68 -4.34
CA ALA A 216 -11.70 -1.14 -3.56
C ALA A 216 -12.75 -1.82 -4.43
N LEU A 217 -13.09 -1.23 -5.59
CA LEU A 217 -14.03 -1.82 -6.56
C LEU A 217 -13.51 -3.15 -7.13
N GLY A 218 -12.19 -3.26 -7.35
CA GLY A 218 -11.58 -4.50 -7.83
C GLY A 218 -11.49 -5.61 -6.79
N ALA A 219 -11.68 -5.28 -5.50
CA ALA A 219 -11.62 -6.21 -4.37
C ALA A 219 -13.01 -6.69 -3.87
N LEU A 220 -14.11 -6.15 -4.44
CA LEU A 220 -15.48 -6.60 -4.17
C LEU A 220 -15.78 -7.93 -4.87
#